data_dc92e6ab5e88a59b8396b677edd9b953
#
_entry.id   dc92e6ab5e88a59b8396b677edd9b953
#
_cell.length_a   1.000
_cell.length_b   1.000
_cell.length_c   1.000
_cell.angle_alpha   90.00
_cell.angle_beta   90.00
_cell.angle_gamma   90.00
#
_symmetry.space_group_name_H-M   'P 1'
#
loop_
_entity.id
_entity.type
_entity.pdbx_description
1 polymer ?
#
loop_
_entity_poly.entity_id
_entity_poly.type
_entity_poly.pdbx_seq_one_letter_code
_entity_poly.pdbx_strand_id
1 'polypeptide(L)'
;MKIRYQEKEIELIECKTFYTRLKGFMGKKNIHNALLFNHCNSVHTFFMKENIDIIFCNKENKIISYYQNTSPRKVILPQRKATKTIELPANYFKIKIGERLEIIK
;
A
#
# COMPACT_ATOMS: atom_id res chain seq x y z
N MET A 1 -6.26 11.68 5.82
CA MET A 1 -7.09 10.75 5.00
C MET A 1 -7.15 9.38 5.64
N LYS A 2 -8.14 8.61 5.24
CA LYS A 2 -8.30 7.23 5.73
C LYS A 2 -8.69 6.30 4.60
N ILE A 3 -8.44 5.01 4.81
CA ILE A 3 -9.02 3.95 4.00
C ILE A 3 -10.09 3.29 4.84
N ARG A 4 -11.27 3.10 4.24
CA ARG A 4 -12.33 2.25 4.82
C ARG A 4 -12.53 1.06 3.91
N TYR A 5 -12.51 -0.13 4.50
CA TYR A 5 -12.71 -1.37 3.76
C TYR A 5 -13.21 -2.43 4.75
N GLN A 6 -14.30 -3.12 4.40
CA GLN A 6 -14.88 -4.17 5.24
C GLN A 6 -15.15 -3.69 6.68
N GLU A 7 -15.75 -2.49 6.82
CA GLU A 7 -16.13 -1.90 8.12
C GLU A 7 -14.93 -1.63 9.03
N LYS A 8 -13.74 -1.54 8.47
CA LYS A 8 -12.50 -1.28 9.20
C LYS A 8 -11.80 -0.10 8.56
N GLU A 9 -11.18 0.75 9.37
CA GLU A 9 -10.52 1.97 8.90
C GLU A 9 -9.06 1.99 9.32
N ILE A 10 -8.25 2.66 8.53
CA ILE A 10 -6.85 2.94 8.89
C ILE A 10 -6.48 4.32 8.34
N GLU A 11 -5.68 5.06 9.10
CA GLU A 11 -5.17 6.34 8.64
C GLU A 11 -4.29 6.15 7.41
N LEU A 12 -4.43 7.05 6.43
CA LEU A 12 -3.71 7.00 5.17
C LEU A 12 -2.94 8.30 4.98
N ILE A 13 -1.65 8.19 4.73
CA ILE A 13 -0.78 9.34 4.48
C ILE A 13 -0.29 9.25 3.04
N GLU A 14 -0.50 10.32 2.28
CA GLU A 14 -0.02 10.37 0.90
C GLU A 14 1.45 10.76 0.85
N CYS A 15 2.26 9.96 0.16
CA CYS A 15 3.67 10.25 -0.07
C CYS A 15 3.80 11.06 -1.35
N LYS A 16 3.91 12.38 -1.21
CA LYS A 16 3.87 13.33 -2.34
C LYS A 16 5.25 13.71 -2.86
N THR A 17 6.25 13.77 -1.99
CA THR A 17 7.59 14.23 -2.39
C THR A 17 8.43 13.07 -2.86
N PHE A 18 9.47 13.37 -3.63
CA PHE A 18 10.44 12.34 -4.05
C PHE A 18 11.02 11.58 -2.85
N TYR A 19 11.40 12.32 -1.80
CA TYR A 19 11.97 11.72 -0.60
C TYR A 19 10.99 10.79 0.11
N THR A 20 9.75 11.23 0.35
CA THR A 20 8.75 10.41 1.05
C THR A 20 8.37 9.18 0.23
N ARG A 21 8.32 9.31 -1.10
CA ARG A 21 8.01 8.17 -1.98
C ARG A 21 9.15 7.15 -1.97
N LEU A 22 10.39 7.62 -1.97
CA LEU A 22 11.55 6.72 -1.91
C LEU A 22 11.62 6.00 -0.57
N LYS A 23 11.39 6.74 0.51
CA LYS A 23 11.50 6.20 1.86
C LYS A 23 10.39 5.20 2.20
N GLY A 24 9.13 5.54 1.91
CA GLY A 24 8.00 4.70 2.32
C GLY A 24 8.12 4.30 3.78
N PHE A 25 8.03 3.02 4.07
CA PHE A 25 8.20 2.46 5.41
C PHE A 25 9.62 2.01 5.73
N MET A 26 10.62 2.40 4.92
CA MET A 26 12.00 1.99 5.16
C MET A 26 12.43 2.38 6.58
N GLY A 27 12.95 1.39 7.32
CA GLY A 27 13.45 1.60 8.68
C GLY A 27 12.41 1.75 9.76
N LYS A 28 11.13 1.70 9.43
CA LYS A 28 10.05 1.86 10.42
C LYS A 28 9.68 0.55 11.11
N LYS A 29 9.38 0.64 12.40
CA LYS A 29 8.85 -0.45 13.21
C LYS A 29 7.48 -0.04 13.77
N ASN A 30 6.68 -1.03 14.16
CA ASN A 30 5.34 -0.81 14.75
C ASN A 30 4.47 0.04 13.82
N ILE A 31 4.40 -0.39 12.56
CA ILE A 31 3.64 0.31 11.52
C ILE A 31 2.14 0.19 11.85
N HIS A 32 1.45 1.33 11.93
CA HIS A 32 0.01 1.34 12.25
C HIS A 32 -0.78 2.34 11.41
N ASN A 33 -0.22 2.79 10.30
CA ASN A 33 -0.92 3.60 9.30
C ASN A 33 -0.59 3.07 7.92
N ALA A 34 -1.35 3.52 6.92
CA ALA A 34 -1.12 3.18 5.52
C ALA A 34 -0.42 4.32 4.81
N LEU A 35 0.28 4.01 3.72
CA LEU A 35 0.90 5.00 2.84
C LEU A 35 0.31 4.86 1.44
N LEU A 36 0.04 6.01 0.81
CA LEU A 36 -0.49 6.08 -0.55
C LEU A 36 0.57 6.65 -1.49
N PHE A 37 0.80 5.94 -2.59
CA PHE A 37 1.68 6.37 -3.67
C PHE A 37 0.85 6.49 -4.93
N ASN A 38 0.49 7.71 -5.32
CA ASN A 38 -0.23 7.96 -6.56
C ASN A 38 0.71 7.82 -7.75
N HIS A 39 0.17 7.44 -8.91
CA HIS A 39 0.94 7.24 -10.14
C HIS A 39 2.11 6.29 -9.93
N CYS A 40 1.84 5.18 -9.23
CA CYS A 40 2.85 4.20 -8.87
C CYS A 40 2.25 2.81 -9.02
N ASN A 41 2.95 1.92 -9.71
CA ASN A 41 2.48 0.55 -9.92
C ASN A 41 3.53 -0.52 -9.60
N SER A 42 4.63 -0.13 -8.97
CA SER A 42 5.68 -1.08 -8.58
C SER A 42 6.36 -0.55 -7.32
N VAL A 43 6.90 -1.48 -6.51
CA VAL A 43 7.57 -1.13 -5.26
C VAL A 43 8.69 -2.11 -4.98
N HIS A 44 9.53 -1.75 -4.01
CA HIS A 44 10.48 -2.66 -3.39
C HIS A 44 10.32 -2.60 -1.88
N THR A 45 10.75 -3.65 -1.20
CA THR A 45 10.71 -3.72 0.26
C THR A 45 12.11 -3.73 0.88
N PHE A 46 13.11 -3.25 0.15
CA PHE A 46 14.47 -3.13 0.68
C PHE A 46 14.48 -2.20 1.89
N PHE A 47 15.26 -2.54 2.91
CA PHE A 47 15.42 -1.77 4.14
C PHE A 47 14.17 -1.68 5.01
N MET A 48 13.13 -2.44 4.71
CA MET A 48 11.98 -2.57 5.62
C MET A 48 12.41 -3.34 6.87
N LYS A 49 11.84 -2.98 8.01
CA LYS A 49 12.09 -3.66 9.30
C LYS A 49 11.03 -4.70 9.61
N GLU A 50 9.87 -4.61 8.95
CA GLU A 50 8.74 -5.49 9.18
C GLU A 50 8.16 -5.93 7.86
N ASN A 51 7.42 -7.03 7.88
CA ASN A 51 6.62 -7.42 6.74
C ASN A 51 5.48 -6.42 6.56
N ILE A 52 5.07 -6.19 5.32
CA ILE A 52 3.96 -5.28 5.02
C ILE A 52 3.03 -5.91 4.00
N ASP A 53 1.81 -5.39 3.94
CA ASP A 53 0.88 -5.70 2.85
C ASP A 53 0.99 -4.60 1.80
N ILE A 54 0.84 -4.98 0.54
CA ILE A 54 0.92 -4.06 -0.58
C ILE A 54 -0.30 -4.28 -1.46
N ILE A 55 -1.06 -3.20 -1.69
CA ILE A 55 -2.24 -3.23 -2.55
C ILE A 55 -1.99 -2.34 -3.75
N PHE A 56 -2.31 -2.85 -4.93
CA PHE A 56 -2.28 -2.07 -6.17
C PHE A 56 -3.71 -1.84 -6.64
N CYS A 57 -4.07 -0.58 -6.88
CA CYS A 57 -5.40 -0.19 -7.30
C CYS A 57 -5.35 0.58 -8.60
N ASN A 58 -6.46 0.56 -9.34
CA ASN A 58 -6.62 1.42 -10.50
C ASN A 58 -7.12 2.81 -10.05
N LYS A 59 -7.37 3.70 -11.00
CA LYS A 59 -7.80 5.08 -10.71
C LYS A 59 -9.14 5.17 -9.98
N GLU A 60 -9.94 4.11 -10.02
CA GLU A 60 -11.24 4.05 -9.38
C GLU A 60 -11.17 3.32 -8.04
N ASN A 61 -9.97 3.11 -7.53
CA ASN A 61 -9.70 2.44 -6.25
C ASN A 61 -10.11 0.96 -6.23
N LYS A 62 -10.23 0.36 -7.42
CA LYS A 62 -10.48 -1.07 -7.54
C LYS A 62 -9.17 -1.82 -7.36
N ILE A 63 -9.19 -2.85 -6.52
CA ILE A 63 -8.00 -3.63 -6.19
C ILE A 63 -7.64 -4.52 -7.38
N ILE A 64 -6.47 -4.29 -7.96
CA ILE A 64 -5.95 -5.02 -9.12
C ILE A 64 -5.12 -6.21 -8.67
N SER A 65 -4.24 -6.00 -7.68
CA SER A 65 -3.40 -7.05 -7.13
C SER A 65 -3.07 -6.76 -5.68
N TYR A 66 -2.66 -7.81 -4.97
CA TYR A 66 -2.44 -7.73 -3.53
C TYR A 66 -1.32 -8.69 -3.14
N TYR A 67 -0.36 -8.19 -2.38
CA TYR A 67 0.77 -8.96 -1.88
C TYR A 67 0.74 -8.92 -0.36
N GLN A 68 0.27 -10.01 0.23
CA GLN A 68 0.05 -10.10 1.66
C GLN A 68 1.32 -10.54 2.37
N ASN A 69 1.58 -9.91 3.52
CA ASN A 69 2.67 -10.29 4.43
C ASN A 69 4.01 -10.40 3.69
N THR A 70 4.33 -9.36 2.92
CA THR A 70 5.52 -9.33 2.09
C THR A 70 6.75 -9.06 2.95
N SER A 71 7.74 -9.95 2.87
CA SER A 71 8.98 -9.81 3.62
C SER A 71 9.88 -8.74 3.01
N PRO A 72 10.86 -8.22 3.77
CA PRO A 72 11.88 -7.32 3.22
C PRO A 72 12.65 -7.94 2.06
N ARG A 73 13.34 -7.10 1.30
CA ARG A 73 14.24 -7.48 0.19
C ARG A 73 13.52 -8.05 -1.02
N LYS A 74 12.30 -7.61 -1.26
CA LYS A 74 11.55 -8.02 -2.45
C LYS A 74 11.45 -6.85 -3.44
N VAL A 75 11.39 -7.21 -4.71
CA VAL A 75 11.04 -6.26 -5.77
C VAL A 75 9.73 -6.76 -6.38
N ILE A 76 8.73 -5.89 -6.42
CA ILE A 76 7.46 -6.21 -7.05
C ILE A 76 7.39 -5.43 -8.35
N LEU A 77 7.36 -6.18 -9.44
CA LEU A 77 7.37 -5.62 -10.78
C LEU A 77 6.11 -4.82 -11.07
N PRO A 78 6.13 -3.94 -12.09
CA PRO A 78 4.97 -3.13 -12.42
C PRO A 78 3.70 -3.95 -12.61
N GLN A 79 2.62 -3.52 -11.97
CA GLN A 79 1.32 -4.17 -12.03
C GLN A 79 0.51 -3.49 -13.12
N ARG A 80 0.18 -4.24 -14.16
CA ARG A 80 -0.58 -3.72 -15.30
C ARG A 80 -1.93 -3.17 -14.84
N LYS A 81 -2.30 -1.99 -15.35
CA LYS A 81 -3.56 -1.28 -15.06
C LYS A 81 -3.63 -0.67 -13.66
N ALA A 82 -2.64 -0.88 -12.81
CA ALA A 82 -2.60 -0.21 -11.51
C ALA A 82 -2.04 1.20 -11.68
N THR A 83 -2.62 2.14 -10.94
CA THR A 83 -2.17 3.53 -10.92
C THR A 83 -1.82 4.02 -9.53
N LYS A 84 -2.18 3.24 -8.51
CA LYS A 84 -1.92 3.57 -7.11
C LYS A 84 -1.34 2.37 -6.40
N THR A 85 -0.41 2.63 -5.50
CA THR A 85 0.13 1.62 -4.60
C THR A 85 -0.15 2.05 -3.18
N ILE A 86 -0.61 1.12 -2.35
CA ILE A 86 -0.88 1.38 -0.93
C ILE A 86 -0.10 0.36 -0.12
N GLU A 87 0.71 0.86 0.81
CA GLU A 87 1.43 0.03 1.77
C GLU A 87 0.71 0.05 3.10
N LEU A 88 0.60 -1.11 3.73
CA LEU A 88 -0.20 -1.32 4.94
C LEU A 88 0.57 -2.17 5.95
N PRO A 89 0.22 -2.09 7.23
CA PRO A 89 0.68 -3.10 8.19
C PRO A 89 0.26 -4.49 7.71
N ALA A 90 1.12 -5.48 7.96
CA ALA A 90 0.88 -6.83 7.49
C ALA A 90 -0.45 -7.39 8.04
N ASN A 91 -1.19 -8.03 7.16
CA ASN A 91 -2.45 -8.73 7.50
C ASN A 91 -3.54 -7.81 8.06
N TYR A 92 -3.51 -6.51 7.69
CA TYR A 92 -4.47 -5.56 8.25
C TYR A 92 -5.89 -5.80 7.76
N PHE A 93 -6.07 -5.98 6.45
CA PHE A 93 -7.37 -6.27 5.83
C PHE A 93 -7.38 -7.67 5.22
N LYS A 94 -8.57 -8.26 5.07
CA LYS A 94 -8.77 -9.48 4.28
C LYS A 94 -9.17 -9.06 2.87
N ILE A 95 -8.18 -8.81 2.04
CA ILE A 95 -8.35 -8.21 0.71
C ILE A 95 -8.93 -9.21 -0.28
N LYS A 96 -9.87 -8.75 -1.11
CA LYS A 96 -10.38 -9.49 -2.26
C LYS A 96 -10.14 -8.70 -3.53
N ILE A 97 -9.44 -9.32 -4.47
CA ILE A 97 -9.16 -8.71 -5.79
C ILE A 97 -10.49 -8.37 -6.46
N GLY A 98 -10.56 -7.19 -7.07
CA GLY A 98 -11.75 -6.72 -7.77
C GLY A 98 -12.68 -5.87 -6.92
N GLU A 99 -12.54 -5.89 -5.60
CA GLU A 99 -13.29 -5.01 -4.73
C GLU A 99 -12.68 -3.62 -4.69
N ARG A 100 -13.44 -2.66 -4.21
CA ARG A 100 -12.97 -1.26 -4.13
C ARG A 100 -12.67 -0.87 -2.70
N LEU A 101 -11.62 -0.05 -2.56
CA LEU A 101 -11.33 0.64 -1.31
C LEU A 101 -12.08 1.98 -1.32
N GLU A 102 -12.52 2.44 -0.15
CA GLU A 102 -13.01 3.79 0.00
C GLU A 102 -11.90 4.65 0.62
N ILE A 103 -11.50 5.70 -0.10
CA ILE A 103 -10.51 6.65 0.41
C ILE A 103 -11.26 7.90 0.84
N ILE A 104 -11.17 8.23 2.12
CA ILE A 104 -11.89 9.35 2.74
C ILE A 104 -10.88 10.43 3.07
N LYS A 105 -11.13 11.61 2.54
CA LYS A 105 -10.24 12.76 2.79
C LYS A 105 -10.63 13.54 4.02
#